data_0723e57b07b2932d2412c75a9787cc8c
#
_entry.id   0723e57b07b2932d2412c75a9787cc8c
#
_cell.length_a   1.000
_cell.length_b   1.000
_cell.length_c   1.000
_cell.angle_alpha   90.00
_cell.angle_beta   90.00
_cell.angle_gamma   90.00
#
_symmetry.space_group_name_H-M   'P 1'
#
loop_
_entity.id
_entity.type
_entity.pdbx_description
1 polymer ?
#
loop_
_entity_poly.entity_id
_entity_poly.type
_entity_poly.pdbx_seq_one_letter_code
_entity_poly.pdbx_strand_id
1 'polypeptide(L)'
;MQLWKNTESVITWFKNLPNKKQLKFIQFDICDFYATISEQLIAKSIEFAENYTTISDDDKKLFYQTKKSFLFNNNQPWKKKQNSDCDVTMGSLDGAETCELCGLYLLSLLTKVIPDLGLYRDDGLAVTRSTARQAEKLKQKLVKVFDDQKLKITVTANIHSVNFLDVNFDLNKGEFRAYMKPNDNPMYVHSLSNHPKSILKNIPLAVNERLNRVSANKNVFDAAAPPYQEALRKSGYEHNLAFNPPEDPAPEKGKPRSRRVTWFNPNGTQLSRQT
;
A
#
# COMPACT_ATOMS: atom_id res chain seq x y z
N MET A 1 -13.90 -5.01 6.84
CA MET A 1 -13.17 -3.97 6.06
C MET A 1 -11.71 -4.40 5.95
N GLN A 2 -11.14 -4.34 4.75
CA GLN A 2 -9.75 -4.78 4.51
C GLN A 2 -8.93 -3.59 3.98
N LEU A 3 -8.31 -2.83 4.88
CA LEU A 3 -7.27 -1.89 4.53
C LEU A 3 -5.94 -2.65 4.56
N TRP A 4 -5.37 -2.90 3.39
CA TRP A 4 -4.11 -3.64 3.28
C TRP A 4 -2.91 -2.77 3.62
N LYS A 5 -1.98 -3.33 4.37
CA LYS A 5 -0.75 -2.64 4.78
C LYS A 5 0.43 -2.95 3.87
N ASN A 6 0.38 -4.07 3.16
CA ASN A 6 1.45 -4.58 2.31
C ASN A 6 0.92 -5.68 1.38
N THR A 7 1.74 -6.10 0.44
CA THR A 7 1.46 -7.20 -0.50
C THR A 7 1.06 -8.50 0.20
N GLU A 8 1.65 -8.82 1.36
CA GLU A 8 1.39 -10.05 2.11
C GLU A 8 -0.07 -10.12 2.60
N SER A 9 -0.62 -8.96 3.03
CA SER A 9 -2.04 -8.87 3.40
C SER A 9 -2.97 -9.21 2.24
N VAL A 10 -2.62 -8.79 1.02
CA VAL A 10 -3.38 -9.12 -0.20
C VAL A 10 -3.25 -10.60 -0.57
N ILE A 11 -2.04 -11.16 -0.46
CA ILE A 11 -1.79 -12.59 -0.71
C ILE A 11 -2.59 -13.44 0.27
N THR A 12 -2.60 -13.09 1.54
CA THR A 12 -3.39 -13.79 2.57
C THR A 12 -4.88 -13.72 2.27
N TRP A 13 -5.39 -12.54 1.89
CA TRP A 13 -6.77 -12.41 1.44
C TRP A 13 -7.06 -13.30 0.22
N PHE A 14 -6.19 -13.28 -0.79
CA PHE A 14 -6.36 -14.10 -2.00
C PHE A 14 -6.33 -15.60 -1.68
N LYS A 15 -5.41 -16.07 -0.82
CA LYS A 15 -5.34 -17.47 -0.39
C LYS A 15 -6.67 -17.93 0.21
N ASN A 16 -7.32 -17.09 1.01
CA ASN A 16 -8.55 -17.40 1.73
C ASN A 16 -9.84 -17.28 0.88
N LEU A 17 -9.75 -16.80 -0.36
CA LEU A 17 -10.93 -16.73 -1.24
C LEU A 17 -11.47 -18.11 -1.57
N PRO A 18 -12.78 -18.39 -1.31
CA PRO A 18 -13.40 -19.66 -1.64
C PRO A 18 -13.76 -19.72 -3.13
N ASN A 19 -13.65 -20.91 -3.74
CA ASN A 19 -14.13 -21.17 -5.10
C ASN A 19 -13.64 -20.16 -6.14
N LYS A 20 -12.35 -19.88 -6.16
CA LYS A 20 -11.69 -18.83 -6.98
C LYS A 20 -12.12 -18.84 -8.45
N LYS A 21 -12.29 -20.01 -9.07
CA LYS A 21 -12.70 -20.16 -10.48
C LYS A 21 -14.06 -19.53 -10.81
N GLN A 22 -14.93 -19.34 -9.80
CA GLN A 22 -16.25 -18.72 -9.96
C GLN A 22 -16.22 -17.21 -9.73
N LEU A 23 -15.08 -16.68 -9.31
CA LEU A 23 -14.89 -15.28 -9.00
C LEU A 23 -14.36 -14.51 -10.21
N LYS A 24 -14.55 -13.21 -10.19
CA LYS A 24 -13.99 -12.23 -11.11
C LYS A 24 -13.49 -11.06 -10.32
N PHE A 25 -12.36 -10.50 -10.74
CA PHE A 25 -11.83 -9.28 -10.16
C PHE A 25 -12.52 -8.04 -10.70
N ILE A 26 -12.61 -7.05 -9.83
CA ILE A 26 -12.84 -5.64 -10.14
C ILE A 26 -11.65 -4.90 -9.51
N GLN A 27 -10.82 -4.29 -10.35
CA GLN A 27 -9.68 -3.47 -9.94
C GLN A 27 -10.01 -2.01 -10.20
N PHE A 28 -9.63 -1.13 -9.31
CA PHE A 28 -9.73 0.30 -9.51
C PHE A 28 -8.53 1.03 -8.88
N ASP A 29 -8.26 2.20 -9.41
CA ASP A 29 -7.21 3.12 -8.97
C ASP A 29 -7.81 4.51 -8.79
N ILE A 30 -7.48 5.19 -7.69
CA ILE A 30 -7.96 6.55 -7.42
C ILE A 30 -6.98 7.54 -8.04
N CYS A 31 -7.42 8.23 -9.09
CA CYS A 31 -6.60 9.18 -9.82
C CYS A 31 -6.14 10.33 -8.91
N ASP A 32 -4.84 10.56 -8.86
CA ASP A 32 -4.22 11.68 -8.11
C ASP A 32 -4.71 11.77 -6.65
N PHE A 33 -4.91 10.62 -5.97
CA PHE A 33 -5.56 10.57 -4.66
C PHE A 33 -5.01 11.60 -3.68
N TYR A 34 -3.69 11.65 -3.51
CA TYR A 34 -3.03 12.54 -2.55
C TYR A 34 -3.32 14.02 -2.83
N ALA A 35 -3.30 14.42 -4.10
CA ALA A 35 -3.53 15.79 -4.53
C ALA A 35 -5.02 16.18 -4.55
N THR A 36 -5.93 15.19 -4.53
CA THR A 36 -7.38 15.41 -4.62
C THR A 36 -8.09 15.30 -3.27
N ILE A 37 -7.37 14.96 -2.20
CA ILE A 37 -7.94 14.94 -0.84
C ILE A 37 -8.41 16.36 -0.50
N SER A 38 -9.73 16.50 -0.30
CA SER A 38 -10.36 17.77 0.03
C SER A 38 -10.63 17.89 1.54
N GLU A 39 -10.80 19.12 2.01
CA GLU A 39 -11.22 19.38 3.40
C GLU A 39 -12.52 18.64 3.75
N GLN A 40 -13.48 18.58 2.81
CA GLN A 40 -14.73 17.85 2.99
C GLN A 40 -14.51 16.35 3.19
N LEU A 41 -13.59 15.74 2.43
CA LEU A 41 -13.27 14.32 2.56
C LEU A 41 -12.63 14.05 3.93
N ILE A 42 -11.70 14.91 4.35
CA ILE A 42 -11.07 14.83 5.68
C ILE A 42 -12.11 14.96 6.79
N ALA A 43 -13.01 15.97 6.71
CA ALA A 43 -14.04 16.18 7.71
C ALA A 43 -14.94 14.95 7.89
N LYS A 44 -15.44 14.37 6.78
CA LYS A 44 -16.22 13.13 6.81
C LYS A 44 -15.42 11.93 7.35
N SER A 45 -14.12 11.89 7.08
CA SER A 45 -13.25 10.82 7.56
C SER A 45 -13.00 10.92 9.06
N ILE A 46 -12.87 12.12 9.60
CA ILE A 46 -12.78 12.39 11.04
C ILE A 46 -14.11 12.03 11.72
N GLU A 47 -15.24 12.49 11.19
CA GLU A 47 -16.58 12.14 11.69
C GLU A 47 -16.79 10.61 11.70
N PHE A 48 -16.36 9.92 10.66
CA PHE A 48 -16.37 8.46 10.63
C PHE A 48 -15.50 7.85 11.73
N ALA A 49 -14.30 8.38 11.99
CA ALA A 49 -13.41 7.90 13.03
C ALA A 49 -13.97 8.14 14.45
N GLU A 50 -14.75 9.18 14.65
CA GLU A 50 -15.41 9.47 15.94
C GLU A 50 -16.42 8.41 16.38
N ASN A 51 -16.90 7.57 15.46
CA ASN A 51 -17.70 6.40 15.83
C ASN A 51 -16.89 5.31 16.57
N TYR A 52 -15.56 5.39 16.55
CA TYR A 52 -14.67 4.37 17.11
C TYR A 52 -13.72 4.91 18.20
N THR A 53 -13.52 6.23 18.24
CA THR A 53 -12.62 6.87 19.20
C THR A 53 -13.03 8.31 19.45
N THR A 54 -12.72 8.84 20.61
CA THR A 54 -12.97 10.25 20.92
C THR A 54 -11.84 11.10 20.34
N ILE A 55 -12.19 12.12 19.55
CA ILE A 55 -11.26 13.11 18.99
C ILE A 55 -11.67 14.47 19.53
N SER A 56 -10.79 15.13 20.27
CA SER A 56 -11.09 16.44 20.82
C SER A 56 -11.15 17.53 19.76
N ASP A 57 -11.88 18.60 20.00
CA ASP A 57 -11.93 19.74 19.07
C ASP A 57 -10.55 20.41 18.90
N ASP A 58 -9.71 20.33 19.91
CA ASP A 58 -8.36 20.87 19.82
C ASP A 58 -7.46 19.98 18.96
N ASP A 59 -7.60 18.63 19.00
CA ASP A 59 -6.92 17.73 18.09
C ASP A 59 -7.34 17.98 16.63
N LYS A 60 -8.64 18.22 16.37
CA LYS A 60 -9.14 18.56 15.05
C LYS A 60 -8.55 19.88 14.56
N LYS A 61 -8.56 20.92 15.40
CA LYS A 61 -7.95 22.23 15.06
C LYS A 61 -6.46 22.07 14.75
N LEU A 62 -5.73 21.34 15.60
CA LEU A 62 -4.30 21.07 15.40
C LEU A 62 -4.07 20.34 14.07
N PHE A 63 -4.87 19.31 13.77
CA PHE A 63 -4.78 18.59 12.52
C PHE A 63 -4.95 19.51 11.30
N TYR A 64 -6.00 20.34 11.26
CA TYR A 64 -6.18 21.31 10.18
C TYR A 64 -5.08 22.37 10.12
N GLN A 65 -4.52 22.75 11.26
CA GLN A 65 -3.39 23.68 11.30
C GLN A 65 -2.13 23.10 10.66
N THR A 66 -1.87 21.79 10.83
CA THR A 66 -0.72 21.12 10.20
C THR A 66 -0.81 21.09 8.67
N LYS A 67 -2.02 21.20 8.10
CA LYS A 67 -2.22 21.26 6.65
C LYS A 67 -1.85 22.61 6.03
N LYS A 68 -1.78 23.67 6.83
CA LYS A 68 -1.39 25.01 6.37
C LYS A 68 0.12 25.08 6.23
N SER A 69 0.65 24.64 5.09
CA SER A 69 2.08 24.67 4.81
C SER A 69 2.43 25.77 3.80
N PHE A 70 3.57 26.42 4.04
CA PHE A 70 4.17 27.38 3.12
C PHE A 70 5.50 26.85 2.62
N LEU A 71 5.80 27.09 1.36
CA LEU A 71 7.11 26.86 0.79
C LEU A 71 7.87 28.19 0.74
N PHE A 72 9.16 28.17 1.06
CA PHE A 72 10.02 29.33 0.93
C PHE A 72 11.07 29.03 -0.15
N ASN A 73 11.19 29.96 -1.10
CA ASN A 73 12.25 29.97 -2.09
C ASN A 73 12.81 31.38 -2.23
N ASN A 74 14.11 31.55 -2.08
CA ASN A 74 14.80 32.84 -2.12
C ASN A 74 14.15 33.89 -1.19
N ASN A 75 13.87 33.52 0.04
CA ASN A 75 13.18 34.35 1.06
C ASN A 75 11.77 34.81 0.69
N GLN A 76 11.17 34.25 -0.36
CA GLN A 76 9.80 34.53 -0.75
C GLN A 76 8.89 33.36 -0.32
N PRO A 77 7.75 33.67 0.36
CA PRO A 77 6.77 32.61 0.68
C PRO A 77 5.96 32.26 -0.57
N TRP A 78 5.81 30.96 -0.78
CA TRP A 78 4.99 30.41 -1.86
C TRP A 78 3.84 29.62 -1.27
N LYS A 79 2.64 29.86 -1.81
CA LYS A 79 1.43 29.11 -1.49
C LYS A 79 1.00 28.29 -2.72
N LYS A 80 0.35 27.15 -2.47
CA LYS A 80 -0.25 26.36 -3.55
C LYS A 80 -1.25 27.18 -4.35
N LYS A 81 -1.26 26.99 -5.66
CA LYS A 81 -2.08 27.78 -6.59
C LYS A 81 -3.58 27.50 -6.48
N GLN A 82 -3.97 26.34 -5.99
CA GLN A 82 -5.36 25.94 -5.79
C GLN A 82 -5.75 26.09 -4.32
N ASN A 83 -7.02 26.45 -4.06
CA ASN A 83 -7.55 26.71 -2.72
C ASN A 83 -7.68 25.48 -1.80
N SER A 84 -6.99 24.38 -2.08
CA SER A 84 -6.98 23.21 -1.22
C SER A 84 -5.74 23.26 -0.33
N ASP A 85 -5.92 23.70 0.90
CA ASP A 85 -4.88 23.64 1.92
C ASP A 85 -4.78 22.21 2.53
N CYS A 86 -5.68 21.30 2.15
CA CYS A 86 -5.83 19.97 2.75
C CYS A 86 -5.28 18.82 1.92
N ASP A 87 -4.84 19.06 0.67
CA ASP A 87 -4.19 18.03 -0.13
C ASP A 87 -2.90 17.53 0.54
N VAL A 88 -2.61 16.26 0.32
CA VAL A 88 -1.43 15.62 0.90
C VAL A 88 -0.24 15.76 -0.04
N THR A 89 0.81 16.40 0.44
CA THR A 89 2.10 16.45 -0.27
C THR A 89 2.87 15.17 -0.02
N MET A 90 3.42 14.54 -1.07
CA MET A 90 4.30 13.38 -0.91
C MET A 90 5.50 13.75 -0.04
N GLY A 91 5.71 12.95 1.01
CA GLY A 91 6.78 13.20 1.99
C GLY A 91 6.36 14.09 3.16
N SER A 92 5.11 14.57 3.24
CA SER A 92 4.60 15.19 4.47
C SER A 92 4.59 14.19 5.62
N LEU A 93 4.86 14.67 6.83
CA LEU A 93 5.00 13.84 8.02
C LEU A 93 3.73 13.04 8.36
N ASP A 94 2.57 13.63 8.12
CA ASP A 94 1.22 13.10 8.40
C ASP A 94 0.50 12.59 7.15
N GLY A 95 1.21 12.52 6.01
CA GLY A 95 0.59 12.22 4.72
C GLY A 95 0.04 10.80 4.65
N ALA A 96 0.78 9.84 5.16
CA ALA A 96 0.37 8.44 5.16
C ALA A 96 -0.88 8.22 6.01
N GLU A 97 -0.89 8.77 7.23
CA GLU A 97 -1.99 8.67 8.18
C GLU A 97 -3.26 9.37 7.67
N THR A 98 -3.11 10.52 7.04
CA THR A 98 -4.23 11.23 6.41
C THR A 98 -4.86 10.40 5.29
N CYS A 99 -4.03 9.81 4.42
CA CYS A 99 -4.51 8.95 3.35
C CYS A 99 -5.16 7.67 3.89
N GLU A 100 -4.59 7.05 4.92
CA GLU A 100 -5.18 5.88 5.58
C GLU A 100 -6.53 6.20 6.22
N LEU A 101 -6.67 7.35 6.88
CA LEU A 101 -7.93 7.80 7.47
C LEU A 101 -9.01 7.99 6.39
N CYS A 102 -8.68 8.69 5.30
CA CYS A 102 -9.58 8.84 4.16
C CYS A 102 -9.90 7.49 3.50
N GLY A 103 -8.90 6.62 3.35
CA GLY A 103 -9.06 5.27 2.82
C GLY A 103 -10.00 4.41 3.66
N LEU A 104 -9.93 4.47 4.98
CA LEU A 104 -10.84 3.76 5.89
C LEU A 104 -12.29 4.23 5.73
N TYR A 105 -12.51 5.54 5.63
CA TYR A 105 -13.84 6.09 5.37
C TYR A 105 -14.37 5.63 4.02
N LEU A 106 -13.59 5.77 2.95
CA LEU A 106 -13.97 5.28 1.60
C LEU A 106 -14.28 3.79 1.63
N LEU A 107 -13.45 2.99 2.27
CA LEU A 107 -13.63 1.55 2.41
C LEU A 107 -14.95 1.21 3.11
N SER A 108 -15.38 2.01 4.10
CA SER A 108 -16.68 1.85 4.78
C SER A 108 -17.87 2.05 3.84
N LEU A 109 -17.74 2.91 2.85
CA LEU A 109 -18.75 3.13 1.81
C LEU A 109 -18.73 2.01 0.76
N LEU A 110 -17.54 1.62 0.32
CA LEU A 110 -17.34 0.64 -0.74
C LEU A 110 -17.77 -0.76 -0.33
N THR A 111 -17.55 -1.17 0.92
CA THR A 111 -17.97 -2.48 1.44
C THR A 111 -19.49 -2.66 1.46
N LYS A 112 -20.27 -1.57 1.46
CA LYS A 112 -21.73 -1.61 1.27
C LYS A 112 -22.12 -1.97 -0.17
N VAL A 113 -21.22 -1.74 -1.13
CA VAL A 113 -21.44 -2.05 -2.56
C VAL A 113 -20.90 -3.44 -2.90
N ILE A 114 -19.68 -3.74 -2.46
CA ILE A 114 -19.01 -5.02 -2.66
C ILE A 114 -18.37 -5.44 -1.33
N PRO A 115 -18.88 -6.48 -0.67
CA PRO A 115 -18.36 -6.92 0.64
C PRO A 115 -16.91 -7.40 0.61
N ASP A 116 -16.54 -8.15 -0.46
CA ASP A 116 -15.19 -8.70 -0.63
C ASP A 116 -14.30 -7.73 -1.41
N LEU A 117 -13.92 -6.65 -0.75
CA LEU A 117 -13.11 -5.56 -1.30
C LEU A 117 -12.07 -5.12 -0.27
N GLY A 118 -10.90 -4.75 -0.76
CA GLY A 118 -9.86 -4.12 0.02
C GLY A 118 -9.19 -2.96 -0.72
N LEU A 119 -8.53 -2.11 0.04
CA LEU A 119 -7.76 -0.95 -0.42
C LEU A 119 -6.32 -1.05 0.06
N TYR A 120 -5.41 -0.64 -0.80
CA TYR A 120 -4.04 -0.31 -0.46
C TYR A 120 -3.76 1.10 -0.98
N ARG A 121 -3.83 2.10 -0.09
CA ARG A 121 -3.72 3.52 -0.43
C ARG A 121 -4.76 3.92 -1.50
N ASP A 122 -4.30 4.15 -2.74
CA ASP A 122 -5.09 4.52 -3.92
C ASP A 122 -5.57 3.33 -4.74
N ASP A 123 -4.93 2.18 -4.59
CA ASP A 123 -5.27 0.95 -5.31
C ASP A 123 -6.36 0.14 -4.61
N GLY A 124 -7.40 -0.25 -5.36
CA GLY A 124 -8.47 -1.10 -4.86
C GLY A 124 -8.65 -2.39 -5.65
N LEU A 125 -8.93 -3.46 -4.93
CA LEU A 125 -9.20 -4.77 -5.53
C LEU A 125 -10.39 -5.42 -4.85
N ALA A 126 -11.33 -5.90 -5.65
CA ALA A 126 -12.52 -6.60 -5.20
C ALA A 126 -12.72 -7.89 -5.98
N VAL A 127 -13.49 -8.82 -5.41
CA VAL A 127 -13.97 -10.01 -6.12
C VAL A 127 -15.49 -10.09 -6.08
N THR A 128 -16.06 -10.67 -7.13
CA THR A 128 -17.50 -10.89 -7.26
C THR A 128 -17.80 -12.17 -8.03
N ARG A 129 -18.93 -12.80 -7.71
CA ARG A 129 -19.50 -13.94 -8.47
C ARG A 129 -20.48 -13.49 -9.55
N SER A 130 -20.60 -12.22 -9.78
CA SER A 130 -21.57 -11.62 -10.68
C SER A 130 -21.34 -11.99 -12.14
N THR A 131 -22.44 -12.01 -12.94
CA THR A 131 -22.35 -12.05 -14.39
C THR A 131 -21.66 -10.78 -14.92
N ALA A 132 -21.19 -10.80 -16.18
CA ALA A 132 -20.54 -9.65 -16.77
C ALA A 132 -21.40 -8.37 -16.70
N ARG A 133 -22.71 -8.51 -16.97
CA ARG A 133 -23.68 -7.39 -16.86
C ARG A 133 -23.81 -6.85 -15.43
N GLN A 134 -23.82 -7.74 -14.44
CA GLN A 134 -23.88 -7.35 -13.04
C GLN A 134 -22.56 -6.72 -12.58
N ALA A 135 -21.43 -7.23 -13.03
CA ALA A 135 -20.11 -6.64 -12.74
C ALA A 135 -20.01 -5.20 -13.29
N GLU A 136 -20.56 -4.93 -14.48
CA GLU A 136 -20.59 -3.58 -15.03
C GLU A 136 -21.52 -2.64 -14.20
N LYS A 137 -22.64 -3.14 -13.69
CA LYS A 137 -23.48 -2.37 -12.75
C LYS A 137 -22.75 -2.09 -11.42
N LEU A 138 -21.96 -3.04 -10.91
CA LEU A 138 -21.15 -2.82 -9.72
C LEU A 138 -20.08 -1.76 -9.96
N LYS A 139 -19.41 -1.80 -11.12
CA LYS A 139 -18.47 -0.77 -11.55
C LYS A 139 -19.11 0.62 -11.53
N GLN A 140 -20.30 0.78 -12.12
CA GLN A 140 -21.03 2.06 -12.11
C GLN A 140 -21.36 2.53 -10.68
N LYS A 141 -21.74 1.60 -9.79
CA LYS A 141 -21.98 1.94 -8.38
C LYS A 141 -20.71 2.38 -7.66
N LEU A 142 -19.56 1.73 -7.94
CA LEU A 142 -18.26 2.16 -7.41
C LEU A 142 -17.91 3.56 -7.87
N VAL A 143 -17.98 3.82 -9.19
CA VAL A 143 -17.74 5.16 -9.75
C VAL A 143 -18.59 6.21 -9.04
N LYS A 144 -19.88 5.94 -8.85
CA LYS A 144 -20.79 6.87 -8.15
C LYS A 144 -20.32 7.17 -6.71
N VAL A 145 -19.88 6.16 -5.96
CA VAL A 145 -19.38 6.37 -4.58
C VAL A 145 -18.22 7.35 -4.58
N PHE A 146 -17.28 7.24 -5.53
CA PHE A 146 -16.13 8.14 -5.62
C PHE A 146 -16.53 9.53 -6.15
N ASP A 147 -17.42 9.61 -7.14
CA ASP A 147 -17.95 10.89 -7.65
C ASP A 147 -18.66 11.69 -6.54
N ASP A 148 -19.43 11.02 -5.67
CA ASP A 148 -20.06 11.64 -4.50
C ASP A 148 -19.03 12.21 -3.49
N GLN A 149 -17.80 11.73 -3.52
CA GLN A 149 -16.66 12.26 -2.76
C GLN A 149 -15.75 13.18 -3.59
N LYS A 150 -16.12 13.51 -4.84
CA LYS A 150 -15.36 14.33 -5.80
C LYS A 150 -13.99 13.72 -6.16
N LEU A 151 -13.89 12.40 -6.10
CA LEU A 151 -12.73 11.63 -6.52
C LEU A 151 -12.97 10.97 -7.87
N LYS A 152 -11.94 10.90 -8.71
CA LYS A 152 -11.98 10.18 -9.98
C LYS A 152 -11.29 8.84 -9.83
N ILE A 153 -11.85 7.81 -10.45
CA ILE A 153 -11.25 6.48 -10.46
C ILE A 153 -11.16 5.91 -11.87
N THR A 154 -10.17 5.07 -12.11
CA THR A 154 -10.16 4.14 -13.24
C THR A 154 -10.62 2.78 -12.74
N VAL A 155 -11.50 2.10 -13.48
CA VAL A 155 -12.05 0.80 -13.05
C VAL A 155 -12.00 -0.20 -14.18
N THR A 156 -11.43 -1.36 -13.90
CA THR A 156 -11.47 -2.54 -14.77
C THR A 156 -12.23 -3.66 -14.07
N ALA A 157 -13.22 -4.23 -14.73
CA ALA A 157 -14.06 -5.27 -14.16
C ALA A 157 -14.09 -6.53 -15.04
N ASN A 158 -14.62 -7.63 -14.49
CA ASN A 158 -14.85 -8.88 -15.20
C ASN A 158 -13.55 -9.56 -15.67
N ILE A 159 -12.47 -9.45 -14.91
CA ILE A 159 -11.16 -10.04 -15.21
C ILE A 159 -10.86 -11.22 -14.28
N HIS A 160 -10.15 -12.22 -14.79
CA HIS A 160 -9.76 -13.42 -14.03
C HIS A 160 -8.29 -13.40 -13.57
N SER A 161 -7.48 -12.53 -14.18
CA SER A 161 -6.09 -12.31 -13.80
C SER A 161 -5.85 -10.82 -13.65
N VAL A 162 -5.15 -10.42 -12.59
CA VAL A 162 -4.90 -9.03 -12.25
C VAL A 162 -3.49 -8.83 -11.75
N ASN A 163 -2.86 -7.74 -12.18
CA ASN A 163 -1.63 -7.25 -11.58
C ASN A 163 -2.01 -6.25 -10.50
N PHE A 164 -1.66 -6.59 -9.27
CA PHE A 164 -1.95 -5.73 -8.11
C PHE A 164 -0.71 -5.64 -7.24
N LEU A 165 -0.24 -4.43 -7.01
CA LEU A 165 1.07 -4.16 -6.41
C LEU A 165 2.19 -4.86 -7.22
N ASP A 166 2.97 -5.70 -6.56
CA ASP A 166 4.08 -6.46 -7.16
C ASP A 166 3.73 -7.94 -7.44
N VAL A 167 2.44 -8.27 -7.49
CA VAL A 167 1.93 -9.63 -7.67
C VAL A 167 0.89 -9.70 -8.78
N ASN A 168 0.99 -10.72 -9.61
CA ASN A 168 -0.07 -11.15 -10.51
C ASN A 168 -0.90 -12.25 -9.84
N PHE A 169 -2.20 -12.02 -9.68
CA PHE A 169 -3.16 -12.98 -9.15
C PHE A 169 -3.98 -13.60 -10.26
N ASP A 170 -4.13 -14.91 -10.29
CA ASP A 170 -4.89 -15.66 -11.28
C ASP A 170 -5.96 -16.53 -10.59
N LEU A 171 -7.23 -16.15 -10.77
CA LEU A 171 -8.37 -16.88 -10.18
C LEU A 171 -8.60 -18.26 -10.83
N ASN A 172 -8.29 -18.41 -12.13
CA ASN A 172 -8.50 -19.66 -12.84
C ASN A 172 -7.53 -20.74 -12.36
N LYS A 173 -6.26 -20.34 -12.14
CA LYS A 173 -5.23 -21.22 -11.60
C LYS A 173 -5.28 -21.33 -10.08
N GLY A 174 -5.84 -20.31 -9.41
CA GLY A 174 -5.79 -20.17 -7.95
C GLY A 174 -4.39 -19.83 -7.44
N GLU A 175 -3.52 -19.30 -8.28
CA GLU A 175 -2.10 -19.02 -8.03
C GLU A 175 -1.81 -17.54 -8.06
N PHE A 176 -0.71 -17.18 -7.45
CA PHE A 176 -0.13 -15.83 -7.51
C PHE A 176 1.37 -15.93 -7.78
N ARG A 177 1.91 -14.94 -8.47
CA ARG A 177 3.31 -14.89 -8.88
C ARG A 177 3.84 -13.45 -8.86
N ALA A 178 5.16 -13.32 -8.78
CA ALA A 178 5.82 -12.02 -8.93
C ALA A 178 5.39 -11.34 -10.23
N TYR A 179 5.11 -10.05 -10.15
CA TYR A 179 4.83 -9.19 -11.30
C TYR A 179 5.91 -8.12 -11.40
N MET A 180 6.46 -7.96 -12.59
CA MET A 180 7.30 -6.84 -12.98
C MET A 180 6.62 -6.08 -14.10
N LYS A 181 6.71 -4.75 -14.07
CA LYS A 181 6.21 -3.93 -15.17
C LYS A 181 6.98 -4.27 -16.46
N PRO A 182 6.33 -4.22 -17.64
CA PRO A 182 7.03 -4.37 -18.90
C PRO A 182 8.21 -3.41 -18.98
N ASN A 183 9.37 -3.90 -19.41
CA ASN A 183 10.63 -3.14 -19.51
C ASN A 183 11.26 -2.70 -18.18
N ASP A 184 10.75 -3.17 -17.04
CA ASP A 184 11.37 -2.93 -15.74
C ASP A 184 12.36 -4.07 -15.46
N ASN A 185 13.65 -3.73 -15.40
CA ASN A 185 14.69 -4.68 -15.04
C ASN A 185 15.11 -4.41 -13.59
N PRO A 186 15.13 -5.43 -12.72
CA PRO A 186 15.61 -5.24 -11.36
C PRO A 186 17.06 -4.73 -11.37
N MET A 187 17.32 -3.72 -10.55
CA MET A 187 18.68 -3.21 -10.31
C MET A 187 18.93 -3.12 -8.81
N TYR A 188 20.12 -3.51 -8.39
CA TYR A 188 20.52 -3.49 -6.99
C TYR A 188 21.77 -2.66 -6.78
N VAL A 189 21.95 -2.16 -5.57
CA VAL A 189 23.19 -1.49 -5.18
C VAL A 189 24.34 -2.49 -5.33
N HIS A 190 25.41 -2.09 -6.02
CA HIS A 190 26.55 -2.96 -6.30
C HIS A 190 27.27 -3.39 -5.01
N SER A 191 27.75 -4.63 -4.94
CA SER A 191 28.41 -5.22 -3.77
C SER A 191 29.65 -4.46 -3.30
N LEU A 192 30.33 -3.73 -4.21
CA LEU A 192 31.48 -2.88 -3.92
C LEU A 192 31.11 -1.42 -3.62
N SER A 193 29.83 -1.11 -3.44
CA SER A 193 29.40 0.22 -3.12
C SER A 193 29.82 0.64 -1.69
N ASN A 194 29.90 1.95 -1.45
CA ASN A 194 30.28 2.54 -0.16
C ASN A 194 29.16 2.46 0.92
N HIS A 195 28.15 1.63 0.72
CA HIS A 195 27.09 1.40 1.72
C HIS A 195 27.60 0.55 2.89
N PRO A 196 26.98 0.64 4.08
CA PRO A 196 27.30 -0.22 5.20
C PRO A 196 27.28 -1.70 4.82
N LYS A 197 28.28 -2.47 5.25
CA LYS A 197 28.41 -3.90 4.93
C LYS A 197 27.18 -4.73 5.30
N SER A 198 26.47 -4.34 6.37
CA SER A 198 25.22 -4.98 6.79
C SER A 198 24.09 -4.82 5.75
N ILE A 199 23.98 -3.65 5.12
CA ILE A 199 23.03 -3.40 4.04
C ILE A 199 23.37 -4.26 2.83
N LEU A 200 24.64 -4.23 2.38
CA LEU A 200 25.07 -5.00 1.22
C LEU A 200 24.83 -6.50 1.39
N LYS A 201 25.16 -7.07 2.55
CA LYS A 201 24.92 -8.49 2.86
C LYS A 201 23.41 -8.86 2.84
N ASN A 202 22.54 -7.94 3.24
CA ASN A 202 21.11 -8.19 3.31
C ASN A 202 20.40 -8.09 1.96
N ILE A 203 20.97 -7.44 0.94
CA ILE A 203 20.33 -7.28 -0.37
C ILE A 203 19.94 -8.62 -1.00
N PRO A 204 20.85 -9.59 -1.21
CA PRO A 204 20.49 -10.86 -1.84
C PRO A 204 19.50 -11.68 -0.99
N LEU A 205 19.62 -11.62 0.33
CA LEU A 205 18.70 -12.31 1.25
C LEU A 205 17.28 -11.71 1.15
N ALA A 206 17.16 -10.39 1.15
CA ALA A 206 15.87 -9.70 1.02
C ALA A 206 15.21 -9.95 -0.34
N VAL A 207 16.01 -10.01 -1.42
CA VAL A 207 15.52 -10.38 -2.77
C VAL A 207 14.96 -11.80 -2.77
N ASN A 208 15.70 -12.75 -2.20
CA ASN A 208 15.27 -14.14 -2.11
C ASN A 208 13.99 -14.28 -1.27
N GLU A 209 13.95 -13.64 -0.10
CA GLU A 209 12.78 -13.65 0.78
C GLU A 209 11.55 -13.04 0.11
N ARG A 210 11.70 -11.86 -0.54
CA ARG A 210 10.61 -11.23 -1.28
C ARG A 210 10.08 -12.14 -2.37
N LEU A 211 10.95 -12.74 -3.19
CA LEU A 211 10.53 -13.61 -4.29
C LEU A 211 9.81 -14.86 -3.77
N ASN A 212 10.25 -15.42 -2.65
CA ASN A 212 9.57 -16.52 -1.98
C ASN A 212 8.14 -16.13 -1.53
N ARG A 213 7.99 -14.96 -0.94
CA ARG A 213 6.67 -14.46 -0.47
C ARG A 213 5.67 -14.27 -1.60
N VAL A 214 6.12 -13.80 -2.78
CA VAL A 214 5.27 -13.52 -3.93
C VAL A 214 5.15 -14.67 -4.91
N SER A 215 5.61 -15.87 -4.55
CA SER A 215 5.54 -17.09 -5.35
C SER A 215 4.65 -18.12 -4.68
N ALA A 216 3.60 -18.56 -5.37
CA ALA A 216 2.62 -19.50 -4.80
C ALA A 216 3.23 -20.88 -4.51
N ASN A 217 4.21 -21.29 -5.30
CA ASN A 217 4.88 -22.59 -5.20
C ASN A 217 6.26 -22.57 -5.88
N LYS A 218 7.01 -23.68 -5.76
CA LYS A 218 8.35 -23.81 -6.34
C LYS A 218 8.40 -23.57 -7.84
N ASN A 219 7.46 -24.10 -8.60
CA ASN A 219 7.45 -23.94 -10.06
C ASN A 219 7.28 -22.46 -10.47
N VAL A 220 6.43 -21.73 -9.74
CA VAL A 220 6.22 -20.30 -9.94
C VAL A 220 7.47 -19.52 -9.57
N PHE A 221 8.14 -19.89 -8.49
CA PHE A 221 9.41 -19.28 -8.07
C PHE A 221 10.50 -19.52 -9.13
N ASP A 222 10.70 -20.75 -9.55
CA ASP A 222 11.74 -21.12 -10.53
C ASP A 222 11.53 -20.38 -11.88
N ALA A 223 10.27 -20.17 -12.27
CA ALA A 223 9.92 -19.41 -13.47
C ALA A 223 10.19 -17.89 -13.32
N ALA A 224 10.05 -17.34 -12.12
CA ALA A 224 10.25 -15.92 -11.84
C ALA A 224 11.70 -15.55 -11.49
N ALA A 225 12.49 -16.48 -10.98
CA ALA A 225 13.83 -16.23 -10.44
C ALA A 225 14.89 -15.72 -11.45
N PRO A 226 14.93 -16.14 -12.73
CA PRO A 226 16.05 -15.83 -13.63
C PRO A 226 16.39 -14.33 -13.75
N PRO A 227 15.45 -13.40 -13.96
CA PRO A 227 15.77 -11.97 -14.07
C PRO A 227 16.32 -11.39 -12.76
N TYR A 228 15.87 -11.86 -11.60
CA TYR A 228 16.37 -11.42 -10.30
C TYR A 228 17.77 -11.98 -10.04
N GLN A 229 18.02 -13.23 -10.41
CA GLN A 229 19.34 -13.86 -10.31
C GLN A 229 20.38 -13.14 -11.18
N GLU A 230 20.00 -12.79 -12.39
CA GLU A 230 20.86 -12.05 -13.32
C GLU A 230 21.15 -10.64 -12.80
N ALA A 231 20.16 -9.95 -12.24
CA ALA A 231 20.34 -8.65 -11.64
C ALA A 231 21.28 -8.68 -10.43
N LEU A 232 21.17 -9.70 -9.57
CA LEU A 232 22.11 -9.90 -8.47
C LEU A 232 23.53 -10.13 -8.98
N ARG A 233 23.73 -10.97 -10.00
CA ARG A 233 25.03 -11.25 -10.60
C ARG A 233 25.65 -9.98 -11.20
N LYS A 234 24.88 -9.20 -11.97
CA LYS A 234 25.31 -7.90 -12.51
C LYS A 234 25.70 -6.90 -11.44
N SER A 235 25.09 -7.01 -10.26
CA SER A 235 25.42 -6.16 -9.10
C SER A 235 26.54 -6.74 -8.22
N GLY A 236 27.26 -7.78 -8.69
CA GLY A 236 28.43 -8.36 -8.01
C GLY A 236 28.11 -9.25 -6.81
N TYR A 237 26.92 -9.87 -6.77
CA TYR A 237 26.55 -10.83 -5.74
C TYR A 237 26.59 -12.27 -6.27
N GLU A 238 27.28 -13.17 -5.54
CA GLU A 238 27.37 -14.60 -5.86
C GLU A 238 26.29 -15.44 -5.18
N HIS A 239 25.21 -14.81 -4.73
CA HIS A 239 24.12 -15.49 -4.04
C HIS A 239 23.19 -16.20 -5.03
N ASN A 240 22.86 -17.46 -4.76
CA ASN A 240 21.88 -18.22 -5.54
C ASN A 240 20.50 -18.13 -4.88
N LEU A 241 19.51 -17.75 -5.66
CA LEU A 241 18.13 -17.72 -5.21
C LEU A 241 17.60 -19.16 -5.03
N ALA A 242 16.92 -19.41 -3.93
CA ALA A 242 16.35 -20.70 -3.59
C ALA A 242 14.92 -20.58 -3.04
N PHE A 243 14.06 -21.54 -3.41
CA PHE A 243 12.71 -21.58 -2.91
C PHE A 243 12.68 -22.10 -1.47
N ASN A 244 12.48 -21.20 -0.54
CA ASN A 244 12.28 -21.47 0.88
C ASN A 244 11.12 -20.59 1.35
N PRO A 245 9.86 -21.01 1.13
CA PRO A 245 8.72 -20.19 1.51
C PRO A 245 8.76 -19.95 3.02
N PRO A 246 8.45 -18.73 3.48
CA PRO A 246 8.35 -18.47 4.91
C PRO A 246 7.28 -19.39 5.49
N GLU A 247 7.57 -19.98 6.63
CA GLU A 247 6.54 -20.65 7.43
C GLU A 247 5.44 -19.61 7.73
N ASP A 248 4.18 -20.04 7.66
CA ASP A 248 3.07 -19.15 8.00
C ASP A 248 3.35 -18.52 9.38
N PRO A 249 3.33 -17.20 9.50
CA PRO A 249 3.68 -16.56 10.76
C PRO A 249 2.76 -17.11 11.84
N ALA A 250 3.36 -17.72 12.86
CA ALA A 250 2.61 -18.08 14.06
C ALA A 250 1.86 -16.81 14.53
N PRO A 251 0.58 -16.92 14.95
CA PRO A 251 -0.20 -15.76 15.34
C PRO A 251 0.62 -14.91 16.29
N GLU A 252 0.90 -13.66 15.89
CA GLU A 252 1.70 -12.72 16.69
C GLU A 252 1.09 -12.64 18.08
N LYS A 253 1.69 -13.34 19.03
CA LYS A 253 1.47 -13.04 20.44
C LYS A 253 2.02 -11.62 20.63
N GLY A 254 1.11 -10.67 20.72
CA GLY A 254 1.40 -9.25 20.77
C GLY A 254 2.45 -8.90 21.83
N LYS A 255 3.70 -8.86 21.42
CA LYS A 255 4.72 -8.16 22.21
C LYS A 255 4.44 -6.68 22.07
N PRO A 256 4.21 -5.95 23.15
CA PRO A 256 4.05 -4.52 23.07
C PRO A 256 5.30 -3.95 22.40
N ARG A 257 5.13 -3.32 21.22
CA ARG A 257 6.21 -2.58 20.57
C ARG A 257 6.61 -1.47 21.51
N SER A 258 7.75 -1.60 22.18
CA SER A 258 8.33 -0.46 22.88
C SER A 258 8.60 0.62 21.83
N ARG A 259 7.82 1.70 21.85
CA ARG A 259 8.11 2.88 21.04
C ARG A 259 9.46 3.41 21.51
N ARG A 260 10.52 3.13 20.76
CA ARG A 260 11.78 3.86 20.93
C ARG A 260 11.58 5.23 20.31
N VAL A 261 11.28 6.20 21.14
CA VAL A 261 11.34 7.61 20.73
C VAL A 261 12.82 8.00 20.77
N THR A 262 13.43 8.13 19.60
CA THR A 262 14.77 8.71 19.51
C THR A 262 14.62 10.23 19.41
N TRP A 263 14.98 10.91 20.47
CA TRP A 263 15.10 12.37 20.46
C TRP A 263 16.44 12.73 19.83
N PHE A 264 16.42 13.52 18.77
CA PHE A 264 17.62 14.13 18.23
C PHE A 264 18.03 15.29 19.13
N ASN A 265 19.19 15.18 19.77
CA ASN A 265 19.78 16.28 20.53
C ASN A 265 20.90 16.89 19.69
N PRO A 266 20.70 18.13 19.16
CA PRO A 266 21.70 18.80 18.33
C PRO A 266 23.02 19.09 19.06
N ASN A 267 23.04 19.05 20.39
CA ASN A 267 24.23 19.29 21.22
C ASN A 267 24.98 18.03 21.63
N GLY A 268 24.62 16.84 21.12
CA GLY A 268 25.35 15.59 21.33
C GLY A 268 25.35 15.01 22.75
N THR A 269 24.62 15.59 23.69
CA THR A 269 24.46 15.03 25.05
C THR A 269 23.36 13.98 25.08
N GLN A 270 23.66 12.75 25.44
CA GLN A 270 22.66 11.71 25.67
C GLN A 270 21.83 12.09 26.90
N LEU A 271 20.53 12.32 26.69
CA LEU A 271 19.58 12.40 27.79
C LEU A 271 19.37 10.98 28.34
N SER A 272 19.95 10.67 29.48
CA SER A 272 19.64 9.46 30.25
C SER A 272 18.18 9.52 30.72
N ARG A 273 17.41 8.43 30.49
CA ARG A 273 16.11 8.25 31.12
C ARG A 273 16.30 8.29 32.64
N GLN A 274 15.72 9.25 33.30
CA GLN A 274 15.30 9.06 34.67
C GLN A 274 13.97 8.31 34.66
N THR A 275 13.95 7.17 35.29
CA THR A 275 12.80 6.29 35.56
C THR A 275 11.72 7.00 36.34
#